data_acc1ef86c362f9187fcb6d897e1435e9
#
_entry.id   acc1ef86c362f9187fcb6d897e1435e9
#
_cell.length_a   1.000
_cell.length_b   1.000
_cell.length_c   1.000
_cell.angle_alpha   90.00
_cell.angle_beta   90.00
_cell.angle_gamma   90.00
#
_symmetry.space_group_name_H-M   'P 1'
#
loop_
_entity.id
_entity.type
_entity.pdbx_description
1 polymer ?
#
loop_
_entity_poly.entity_id
_entity_poly.type
_entity_poly.pdbx_seq_one_letter_code
_entity_poly.pdbx_strand_id
1 'polypeptide(L)'
;MTVPTLYNFTEALQAPDLAFSTLRDCHPRRTATGGVALSRTSRFAEAEIEWQSRKYLLCFPLSTASIFAVEQTAARLRYLRTPLLTEYTILRDEMTYTDDTGTTRTCDVVLHRLPEGRPLSVCAAEFDAESLRSALDKLEAGLSELGFSHNNLKPGNLYVTSDGRLIPVRYHFARFGEGHDAEGFERLRQFVREQGGKGQMLCDAEPSRYTTLPEFPGHLFVGEMSDQLVRVEDETGYGFVDTENRPVIAPQFVWAADFREGRAEVQTAQGMGLID
;
A
#
# COMPACT_ATOMS: atom_id res chain seq x y z
N MET A 1 -4.33 17.21 -20.64
CA MET A 1 -4.18 15.79 -20.30
C MET A 1 -5.52 15.30 -19.81
N THR A 2 -6.20 14.43 -20.56
CA THR A 2 -7.45 13.81 -20.15
C THR A 2 -7.18 12.81 -19.03
N VAL A 3 -7.91 12.92 -17.93
CA VAL A 3 -7.81 12.00 -16.80
C VAL A 3 -8.78 10.84 -17.07
N PRO A 4 -8.43 9.58 -16.73
CA PRO A 4 -9.37 8.46 -16.88
C PRO A 4 -10.64 8.69 -16.08
N THR A 5 -11.74 8.17 -16.57
CA THR A 5 -13.05 8.22 -15.93
C THR A 5 -13.25 7.02 -14.98
N LEU A 6 -14.28 7.08 -14.13
CA LEU A 6 -14.67 5.92 -13.30
C LEU A 6 -15.05 4.71 -14.17
N TYR A 7 -15.55 4.94 -15.38
CA TYR A 7 -15.84 3.88 -16.34
C TYR A 7 -14.57 3.17 -16.78
N ASN A 8 -13.52 3.93 -17.15
CA ASN A 8 -12.22 3.35 -17.52
C ASN A 8 -11.63 2.52 -16.37
N PHE A 9 -11.74 2.98 -15.11
CA PHE A 9 -11.26 2.21 -13.96
C PHE A 9 -12.05 0.90 -13.78
N THR A 10 -13.37 0.94 -13.97
CA THR A 10 -14.21 -0.25 -13.87
C THR A 10 -13.87 -1.26 -14.97
N GLU A 11 -13.69 -0.80 -16.21
CA GLU A 11 -13.28 -1.66 -17.33
C GLU A 11 -11.89 -2.28 -17.10
N ALA A 12 -10.92 -1.48 -16.67
CA ALA A 12 -9.58 -1.96 -16.35
C ALA A 12 -9.61 -3.10 -15.30
N LEU A 13 -10.43 -2.95 -14.27
CA LEU A 13 -10.59 -3.96 -13.22
C LEU A 13 -11.45 -5.17 -13.65
N GLN A 14 -12.18 -5.10 -14.76
CA GLN A 14 -12.87 -6.25 -15.33
C GLN A 14 -11.96 -7.13 -16.19
N ALA A 15 -10.94 -6.52 -16.81
CA ALA A 15 -9.95 -7.20 -17.67
C ALA A 15 -8.52 -6.73 -17.31
N PRO A 16 -8.00 -7.09 -16.11
CA PRO A 16 -6.71 -6.60 -15.63
C PRO A 16 -5.54 -6.98 -16.54
N ASP A 17 -5.59 -8.15 -17.15
CA ASP A 17 -4.58 -8.68 -18.07
C ASP A 17 -4.38 -7.81 -19.33
N LEU A 18 -5.41 -7.08 -19.73
CA LEU A 18 -5.37 -6.17 -20.87
C LEU A 18 -5.05 -4.72 -20.51
N ALA A 19 -5.42 -4.33 -19.28
CA ALA A 19 -5.39 -2.93 -18.89
C ALA A 19 -4.14 -2.54 -18.07
N PHE A 20 -3.56 -3.47 -17.31
CA PHE A 20 -2.42 -3.18 -16.43
C PHE A 20 -1.10 -3.74 -16.98
N SER A 21 -0.02 -3.03 -16.68
CA SER A 21 1.34 -3.46 -17.04
C SER A 21 1.88 -4.47 -16.03
N THR A 22 1.85 -4.15 -14.75
CA THR A 22 2.37 -4.97 -13.64
C THR A 22 1.26 -5.81 -12.97
N LEU A 23 0.08 -5.24 -12.79
CA LEU A 23 -1.02 -5.84 -12.02
C LEU A 23 -1.94 -6.73 -12.89
N ARG A 24 -1.41 -7.37 -13.92
CA ARG A 24 -2.18 -8.15 -14.92
C ARG A 24 -2.98 -9.30 -14.33
N ASP A 25 -2.49 -9.91 -13.27
CA ASP A 25 -3.08 -11.05 -12.57
C ASP A 25 -3.78 -10.65 -11.27
N CYS A 26 -4.06 -9.35 -11.07
CA CYS A 26 -4.77 -8.91 -9.88
C CYS A 26 -6.25 -9.32 -9.92
N HIS A 27 -6.80 -9.59 -8.75
CA HIS A 27 -8.19 -10.00 -8.55
C HIS A 27 -8.94 -8.92 -7.76
N PRO A 28 -9.76 -8.09 -8.41
CA PRO A 28 -10.52 -7.06 -7.71
C PRO A 28 -11.64 -7.67 -6.86
N ARG A 29 -11.86 -7.07 -5.68
CA ARG A 29 -13.01 -7.40 -4.83
C ARG A 29 -14.30 -7.08 -5.57
N ARG A 30 -15.22 -8.07 -5.57
CA ARG A 30 -16.52 -7.94 -6.21
C ARG A 30 -17.63 -7.68 -5.21
N THR A 31 -18.65 -6.96 -5.64
CA THR A 31 -19.91 -6.79 -4.90
C THR A 31 -20.72 -8.08 -4.92
N ALA A 32 -21.75 -8.15 -4.07
CA ALA A 32 -22.69 -9.29 -4.07
C ALA A 32 -23.38 -9.52 -5.42
N THR A 33 -23.48 -8.49 -6.26
CA THR A 33 -24.06 -8.55 -7.63
C THR A 33 -23.02 -8.87 -8.70
N GLY A 34 -21.76 -9.16 -8.32
CA GLY A 34 -20.68 -9.53 -9.24
C GLY A 34 -19.92 -8.35 -9.88
N GLY A 35 -20.37 -7.13 -9.69
CA GLY A 35 -19.66 -5.93 -10.14
C GLY A 35 -18.39 -5.65 -9.34
N VAL A 36 -17.50 -4.82 -9.86
CA VAL A 36 -16.30 -4.38 -9.13
C VAL A 36 -16.70 -3.41 -7.99
N ALA A 37 -16.18 -3.64 -6.79
CA ALA A 37 -16.43 -2.76 -5.65
C ALA A 37 -15.47 -1.56 -5.72
N LEU A 38 -16.00 -0.40 -6.13
CA LEU A 38 -15.27 0.88 -6.12
C LEU A 38 -15.76 1.78 -4.99
N SER A 39 -14.83 2.43 -4.32
CA SER A 39 -15.09 3.55 -3.43
C SER A 39 -14.44 4.83 -3.97
N ARG A 40 -14.84 5.98 -3.46
CA ARG A 40 -14.33 7.28 -3.93
C ARG A 40 -13.98 8.17 -2.76
N THR A 41 -12.81 8.78 -2.85
CA THR A 41 -12.36 9.88 -2.01
C THR A 41 -12.37 11.18 -2.81
N SER A 42 -11.90 12.29 -2.23
CA SER A 42 -11.73 13.54 -2.97
C SER A 42 -10.60 13.49 -4.01
N ARG A 43 -9.65 12.59 -3.87
CA ARG A 43 -8.44 12.49 -4.72
C ARG A 43 -8.40 11.25 -5.58
N PHE A 44 -8.96 10.14 -5.11
CA PHE A 44 -8.83 8.82 -5.74
C PHE A 44 -10.16 8.08 -5.79
N ALA A 45 -10.36 7.31 -6.85
CA ALA A 45 -11.22 6.14 -6.81
C ALA A 45 -10.38 4.96 -6.30
N GLU A 46 -10.98 4.09 -5.49
CA GLU A 46 -10.26 3.02 -4.80
C GLU A 46 -10.94 1.68 -5.03
N ALA A 47 -10.15 0.65 -5.29
CA ALA A 47 -10.58 -0.75 -5.33
C ALA A 47 -9.68 -1.60 -4.43
N GLU A 48 -10.28 -2.49 -3.64
CA GLU A 48 -9.51 -3.54 -2.99
C GLU A 48 -9.21 -4.62 -4.03
N ILE A 49 -7.95 -5.00 -4.14
CA ILE A 49 -7.48 -6.09 -5.01
C ILE A 49 -6.68 -7.10 -4.21
N GLU A 50 -6.68 -8.34 -4.68
CA GLU A 50 -5.71 -9.34 -4.29
C GLU A 50 -4.71 -9.51 -5.42
N TRP A 51 -3.42 -9.44 -5.10
CA TRP A 51 -2.31 -9.60 -6.01
C TRP A 51 -1.15 -10.27 -5.28
N GLN A 52 -0.54 -11.29 -5.89
CA GLN A 52 0.52 -12.08 -5.27
C GLN A 52 0.15 -12.58 -3.86
N SER A 53 -1.08 -13.08 -3.68
CA SER A 53 -1.63 -13.56 -2.39
C SER A 53 -1.64 -12.53 -1.27
N ARG A 54 -1.60 -11.24 -1.60
CA ARG A 54 -1.67 -10.12 -0.66
C ARG A 54 -2.79 -9.16 -1.05
N LYS A 55 -3.33 -8.46 -0.07
CA LYS A 55 -4.39 -7.47 -0.28
C LYS A 55 -3.81 -6.08 -0.44
N TYR A 56 -4.30 -5.37 -1.44
CA TYR A 56 -3.93 -4.00 -1.73
C TYR A 56 -5.16 -3.13 -1.94
N LEU A 57 -4.99 -1.85 -1.69
CA LEU A 57 -5.89 -0.81 -2.13
C LEU A 57 -5.27 -0.17 -3.38
N LEU A 58 -5.87 -0.42 -4.53
CA LEU A 58 -5.49 0.20 -5.79
C LEU A 58 -6.22 1.52 -5.93
N CYS A 59 -5.47 2.62 -6.08
CA CYS A 59 -6.00 3.97 -6.06
C CYS A 59 -5.76 4.65 -7.40
N PHE A 60 -6.86 4.97 -8.08
CA PHE A 60 -6.87 5.63 -9.37
C PHE A 60 -7.02 7.14 -9.19
N PRO A 61 -6.16 7.96 -9.79
CA PRO A 61 -6.21 9.41 -9.61
C PRO A 61 -7.45 10.01 -10.27
N LEU A 62 -8.18 10.86 -9.54
CA LEU A 62 -9.31 11.62 -10.09
C LEU A 62 -8.88 12.92 -10.76
N SER A 63 -7.61 13.28 -10.63
CA SER A 63 -6.99 14.41 -11.31
C SER A 63 -5.46 14.20 -11.39
N THR A 64 -4.81 14.91 -12.30
CA THR A 64 -3.34 14.92 -12.38
C THR A 64 -2.68 15.39 -11.08
N ALA A 65 -3.32 16.31 -10.36
CA ALA A 65 -2.86 16.79 -9.06
C ALA A 65 -2.91 15.72 -7.96
N SER A 66 -3.70 14.65 -8.12
CA SER A 66 -3.82 13.59 -7.11
C SER A 66 -2.52 12.81 -6.93
N ILE A 67 -1.85 12.45 -8.03
CA ILE A 67 -0.54 11.77 -7.99
C ILE A 67 0.53 12.70 -7.41
N PHE A 68 0.59 13.95 -7.92
CA PHE A 68 1.57 14.92 -7.44
C PHE A 68 1.48 15.16 -5.94
N ALA A 69 0.26 15.19 -5.38
CA ALA A 69 0.02 15.42 -3.96
C ALA A 69 0.54 14.30 -3.04
N VAL A 70 0.76 13.09 -3.54
CA VAL A 70 1.23 11.93 -2.76
C VAL A 70 2.67 11.51 -3.09
N GLU A 71 3.28 12.13 -4.10
CA GLU A 71 4.56 11.72 -4.66
C GLU A 71 5.69 11.75 -3.63
N GLN A 72 5.81 12.84 -2.86
CA GLN A 72 6.84 12.96 -1.83
C GLN A 72 6.67 11.93 -0.71
N THR A 73 5.42 11.68 -0.30
CA THR A 73 5.11 10.67 0.72
C THR A 73 5.44 9.27 0.22
N ALA A 74 5.04 8.92 -1.00
CA ALA A 74 5.34 7.63 -1.61
C ALA A 74 6.86 7.43 -1.77
N ALA A 75 7.58 8.44 -2.26
CA ALA A 75 9.03 8.39 -2.41
C ALA A 75 9.75 8.10 -1.09
N ARG A 76 9.29 8.72 0.03
CA ARG A 76 9.90 8.50 1.33
C ARG A 76 9.52 7.16 1.94
N LEU A 77 8.26 6.72 1.81
CA LEU A 77 7.78 5.41 2.27
C LEU A 77 8.47 4.25 1.56
N ARG A 78 8.93 4.46 0.34
CA ARG A 78 9.66 3.46 -0.45
C ARG A 78 10.89 2.92 0.30
N TYR A 79 11.59 3.78 1.05
CA TYR A 79 12.82 3.45 1.77
C TYR A 79 12.61 3.24 3.27
N LEU A 80 11.39 3.43 3.77
CA LEU A 80 11.06 3.27 5.18
C LEU A 80 10.46 1.88 5.43
N ARG A 81 11.08 1.13 6.33
CA ARG A 81 10.52 -0.12 6.85
C ARG A 81 10.21 0.06 8.33
N THR A 82 8.95 -0.11 8.68
CA THR A 82 8.44 0.06 10.04
C THR A 82 7.21 -0.81 10.23
N PRO A 83 7.00 -1.38 11.42
CA PRO A 83 5.77 -2.11 11.72
C PRO A 83 4.53 -1.22 11.84
N LEU A 84 4.71 0.12 11.80
CA LEU A 84 3.63 1.09 11.97
C LEU A 84 2.95 1.48 10.65
N LEU A 85 3.62 1.29 9.52
CA LEU A 85 3.14 1.69 8.20
C LEU A 85 3.27 0.55 7.20
N THR A 86 2.41 0.56 6.19
CA THR A 86 2.46 -0.39 5.08
C THR A 86 2.99 0.26 3.81
N GLU A 87 3.35 -0.56 2.84
CA GLU A 87 3.80 -0.13 1.52
C GLU A 87 2.80 0.82 0.85
N TYR A 88 3.34 1.88 0.25
CA TYR A 88 2.58 2.87 -0.51
C TYR A 88 3.42 3.33 -1.70
N THR A 89 3.09 2.87 -2.88
CA THR A 89 3.94 3.02 -4.08
C THR A 89 3.13 3.60 -5.23
N ILE A 90 3.73 4.47 -6.02
CA ILE A 90 3.17 4.92 -7.29
C ILE A 90 3.74 4.03 -8.39
N LEU A 91 2.86 3.32 -9.11
CA LEU A 91 3.18 2.60 -10.33
C LEU A 91 2.95 3.55 -11.50
N ARG A 92 4.02 3.83 -12.24
CA ARG A 92 4.01 4.77 -13.37
C ARG A 92 3.49 4.09 -14.63
N ASP A 93 2.67 4.81 -15.39
CA ASP A 93 2.09 4.31 -16.66
C ASP A 93 1.43 2.92 -16.55
N GLU A 94 0.93 2.59 -15.37
CA GLU A 94 0.46 1.26 -15.02
C GLU A 94 -0.83 0.86 -15.72
N MET A 95 -1.80 1.79 -15.83
CA MET A 95 -3.10 1.52 -16.41
C MET A 95 -3.22 2.11 -17.82
N THR A 96 -3.54 1.27 -18.79
CA THR A 96 -3.89 1.67 -20.16
C THR A 96 -5.39 1.85 -20.29
N TYR A 97 -5.83 2.92 -20.94
CA TYR A 97 -7.24 3.21 -21.21
C TYR A 97 -7.41 3.95 -22.54
N THR A 98 -8.63 3.93 -23.07
CA THR A 98 -9.00 4.72 -24.27
C THR A 98 -9.78 5.95 -23.82
N ASP A 99 -9.33 7.14 -24.23
CA ASP A 99 -10.03 8.39 -23.93
C ASP A 99 -11.24 8.64 -24.86
N ASP A 100 -11.98 9.72 -24.60
CA ASP A 100 -13.20 10.09 -25.36
C ASP A 100 -12.92 10.39 -26.84
N THR A 101 -11.65 10.59 -27.21
CA THR A 101 -11.23 10.80 -28.60
C THR A 101 -10.88 9.48 -29.32
N GLY A 102 -10.95 8.35 -28.63
CA GLY A 102 -10.52 7.05 -29.11
C GLY A 102 -9.00 6.83 -29.07
N THR A 103 -8.26 7.71 -28.39
CA THR A 103 -6.81 7.61 -28.25
C THR A 103 -6.44 6.75 -27.03
N THR A 104 -5.56 5.78 -27.24
CA THR A 104 -4.99 4.99 -26.14
C THR A 104 -4.00 5.83 -25.34
N ARG A 105 -4.14 5.79 -24.03
CA ARG A 105 -3.30 6.51 -23.05
C ARG A 105 -2.94 5.64 -21.88
N THR A 106 -1.97 6.05 -21.12
CA THR A 106 -1.61 5.46 -19.84
C THR A 106 -1.87 6.42 -18.68
N CYS A 107 -2.01 5.89 -17.48
CA CYS A 107 -2.01 6.68 -16.27
C CYS A 107 -1.30 5.95 -15.13
N ASP A 108 -0.76 6.76 -14.23
CA ASP A 108 -0.19 6.30 -12.96
C ASP A 108 -1.30 5.84 -12.02
N VAL A 109 -0.99 4.86 -11.19
CA VAL A 109 -1.87 4.43 -10.09
C VAL A 109 -1.07 4.38 -8.79
N VAL A 110 -1.77 4.39 -7.66
CA VAL A 110 -1.14 4.15 -6.37
C VAL A 110 -1.52 2.77 -5.88
N LEU A 111 -0.53 1.98 -5.53
CA LEU A 111 -0.68 0.68 -4.90
C LEU A 111 -0.36 0.82 -3.41
N HIS A 112 -1.33 0.53 -2.57
CA HIS A 112 -1.21 0.62 -1.11
C HIS A 112 -1.48 -0.75 -0.50
N ARG A 113 -0.49 -1.36 0.13
CA ARG A 113 -0.66 -2.64 0.80
C ARG A 113 -1.60 -2.51 1.99
N LEU A 114 -2.62 -3.36 2.05
CA LEU A 114 -3.49 -3.46 3.21
C LEU A 114 -2.88 -4.42 4.23
N PRO A 115 -2.87 -4.06 5.53
CA PRO A 115 -2.41 -4.97 6.57
C PRO A 115 -3.38 -6.15 6.72
N GLU A 116 -2.87 -7.28 7.19
CA GLU A 116 -3.71 -8.41 7.59
C GLU A 116 -4.48 -8.05 8.86
N GLY A 117 -5.76 -7.77 8.71
CA GLY A 117 -6.61 -7.29 9.79
C GLY A 117 -7.94 -6.76 9.29
N ARG A 118 -8.63 -6.03 10.17
CA ARG A 118 -9.93 -5.43 9.88
C ARG A 118 -9.98 -3.96 10.30
N PRO A 119 -10.75 -3.11 9.58
CA PRO A 119 -10.94 -1.73 10.00
C PRO A 119 -11.47 -1.62 11.43
N LEU A 120 -10.90 -0.73 12.22
CA LEU A 120 -11.32 -0.45 13.59
C LEU A 120 -12.82 -0.11 13.67
N SER A 121 -13.36 0.58 12.65
CA SER A 121 -14.78 0.89 12.53
C SER A 121 -15.70 -0.34 12.51
N VAL A 122 -15.16 -1.52 12.18
CA VAL A 122 -15.94 -2.77 12.05
C VAL A 122 -15.74 -3.68 13.26
N CYS A 123 -14.57 -3.66 13.89
CA CYS A 123 -14.20 -4.65 14.89
C CYS A 123 -13.97 -4.08 16.31
N ALA A 124 -14.12 -2.78 16.53
CA ALA A 124 -13.83 -2.16 17.83
C ALA A 124 -14.53 -2.82 19.02
N ALA A 125 -15.80 -3.22 18.86
CA ALA A 125 -16.58 -3.85 19.93
C ALA A 125 -16.06 -5.25 20.37
N GLU A 126 -15.20 -5.87 19.57
CA GLU A 126 -14.63 -7.18 19.85
C GLU A 126 -13.39 -7.09 20.78
N PHE A 127 -12.83 -5.90 20.93
CA PHE A 127 -11.60 -5.64 21.70
C PHE A 127 -11.89 -4.86 22.98
N ASP A 128 -11.01 -5.04 23.96
CA ASP A 128 -11.06 -4.25 25.19
C ASP A 128 -10.73 -2.78 24.90
N ALA A 129 -11.58 -1.87 25.42
CA ALA A 129 -11.46 -0.44 25.14
C ALA A 129 -10.16 0.17 25.69
N GLU A 130 -9.68 -0.30 26.85
CA GLU A 130 -8.45 0.22 27.45
C GLU A 130 -7.21 -0.25 26.67
N SER A 131 -7.22 -1.49 26.17
CA SER A 131 -6.13 -2.00 25.33
C SER A 131 -6.08 -1.29 23.97
N LEU A 132 -7.25 -1.00 23.37
CA LEU A 132 -7.32 -0.18 22.15
C LEU A 132 -6.78 1.24 22.36
N ARG A 133 -7.10 1.85 23.53
CA ARG A 133 -6.59 3.18 23.88
C ARG A 133 -5.06 3.16 24.02
N SER A 134 -4.52 2.17 24.74
CA SER A 134 -3.07 1.99 24.86
C SER A 134 -2.38 1.82 23.49
N ALA A 135 -2.99 1.05 22.60
CA ALA A 135 -2.47 0.87 21.25
C ALA A 135 -2.51 2.17 20.41
N LEU A 136 -3.54 3.02 20.59
CA LEU A 136 -3.60 4.35 19.97
C LEU A 136 -2.49 5.27 20.48
N ASP A 137 -2.23 5.27 21.79
CA ASP A 137 -1.16 6.09 22.38
C ASP A 137 0.22 5.66 21.86
N LYS A 138 0.47 4.35 21.75
CA LYS A 138 1.68 3.80 21.13
C LYS A 138 1.82 4.18 19.66
N LEU A 139 0.73 4.10 18.90
CA LEU A 139 0.72 4.49 17.49
C LEU A 139 1.02 5.99 17.33
N GLU A 140 0.39 6.86 18.12
CA GLU A 140 0.63 8.30 18.08
C GLU A 140 2.10 8.64 18.37
N ALA A 141 2.66 8.05 19.41
CA ALA A 141 4.07 8.23 19.76
C ALA A 141 5.00 7.78 18.62
N GLY A 142 4.75 6.59 18.06
CA GLY A 142 5.56 6.04 16.97
C GLY A 142 5.45 6.83 15.66
N LEU A 143 4.28 7.32 15.28
CA LEU A 143 4.11 8.17 14.11
C LEU A 143 4.79 9.53 14.30
N SER A 144 4.72 10.09 15.51
CA SER A 144 5.42 11.32 15.88
C SER A 144 6.94 11.16 15.78
N GLU A 145 7.48 10.04 16.27
CA GLU A 145 8.91 9.74 16.20
C GLU A 145 9.40 9.59 14.75
N LEU A 146 8.57 8.98 13.88
CA LEU A 146 8.83 8.88 12.43
C LEU A 146 8.72 10.24 11.72
N GLY A 147 8.14 11.25 12.36
CA GLY A 147 7.75 12.50 11.72
C GLY A 147 6.70 12.30 10.63
N PHE A 148 5.87 11.25 10.75
CA PHE A 148 4.81 10.97 9.80
C PHE A 148 3.47 11.48 10.33
N SER A 149 2.78 12.25 9.51
CA SER A 149 1.43 12.76 9.79
C SER A 149 0.45 12.23 8.76
N HIS A 150 -0.57 11.54 9.24
CA HIS A 150 -1.58 10.91 8.37
C HIS A 150 -2.59 11.93 7.82
N ASN A 151 -2.93 12.97 8.61
CA ASN A 151 -3.85 14.05 8.28
C ASN A 151 -5.28 13.63 7.87
N ASN A 152 -5.68 12.38 8.10
CA ASN A 152 -7.02 11.87 7.84
C ASN A 152 -7.32 10.64 8.71
N LEU A 153 -6.90 10.68 9.98
CA LEU A 153 -7.17 9.62 10.93
C LEU A 153 -8.66 9.53 11.25
N LYS A 154 -9.20 8.33 11.05
CA LYS A 154 -10.59 7.96 11.39
C LYS A 154 -10.71 6.45 11.53
N PRO A 155 -11.73 5.89 12.22
CA PRO A 155 -11.84 4.45 12.48
C PRO A 155 -11.80 3.56 11.23
N GLY A 156 -12.31 4.04 10.09
CA GLY A 156 -12.26 3.30 8.82
C GLY A 156 -10.90 3.32 8.12
N ASN A 157 -9.97 4.20 8.55
CA ASN A 157 -8.61 4.30 8.02
C ASN A 157 -7.57 3.70 8.97
N LEU A 158 -8.01 2.95 9.98
CA LEU A 158 -7.15 2.31 10.95
C LEU A 158 -7.52 0.83 11.03
N TYR A 159 -6.56 -0.05 10.81
CA TYR A 159 -6.74 -1.49 10.86
C TYR A 159 -6.24 -2.05 12.18
N VAL A 160 -7.01 -2.98 12.75
CA VAL A 160 -6.58 -3.82 13.86
C VAL A 160 -6.06 -5.13 13.25
N THR A 161 -4.79 -5.41 13.44
CA THR A 161 -4.15 -6.64 12.95
C THR A 161 -4.35 -7.80 13.91
N SER A 162 -4.14 -9.04 13.43
CA SER A 162 -4.28 -10.25 14.26
C SER A 162 -3.28 -10.31 15.42
N ASP A 163 -2.14 -9.63 15.29
CA ASP A 163 -1.13 -9.50 16.35
C ASP A 163 -1.36 -8.26 17.25
N GLY A 164 -2.51 -7.62 17.14
CA GLY A 164 -2.95 -6.56 18.05
C GLY A 164 -2.39 -5.17 17.77
N ARG A 165 -1.79 -4.94 16.62
CA ARG A 165 -1.30 -3.61 16.24
C ARG A 165 -2.39 -2.79 15.55
N LEU A 166 -2.27 -1.47 15.67
CA LEU A 166 -3.05 -0.52 14.91
C LEU A 166 -2.19 0.04 13.76
N ILE A 167 -2.65 -0.14 12.53
CA ILE A 167 -1.94 0.29 11.33
C ILE A 167 -2.84 1.22 10.52
N PRO A 168 -2.42 2.48 10.29
CA PRO A 168 -3.16 3.42 9.44
C PRO A 168 -3.06 3.01 7.96
N VAL A 169 -4.09 3.33 7.20
CA VAL A 169 -4.17 3.11 5.74
C VAL A 169 -4.75 4.35 5.06
N ARG A 170 -4.66 4.43 3.71
CA ARG A 170 -5.12 5.59 2.91
C ARG A 170 -4.31 6.85 3.14
N TYR A 171 -3.02 6.80 2.82
CA TYR A 171 -2.07 7.91 3.01
C TYR A 171 -2.23 9.07 2.01
N HIS A 172 -3.43 9.27 1.46
CA HIS A 172 -3.69 10.30 0.44
C HIS A 172 -3.46 11.73 0.89
N PHE A 173 -3.48 11.97 2.19
CA PHE A 173 -3.23 13.28 2.81
C PHE A 173 -1.97 13.27 3.69
N ALA A 174 -1.33 12.11 3.81
CA ALA A 174 -0.17 11.95 4.67
C ALA A 174 1.03 12.75 4.15
N ARG A 175 1.87 13.16 5.09
CA ARG A 175 3.14 13.83 4.82
C ARG A 175 4.15 13.52 5.91
N PHE A 176 5.41 13.73 5.61
CA PHE A 176 6.47 13.76 6.60
C PHE A 176 6.76 15.21 6.99
N GLY A 177 6.93 15.48 8.29
CA GLY A 177 7.10 16.80 8.88
C GLY A 177 5.90 17.18 9.74
N GLU A 178 5.70 18.49 9.95
CA GLU A 178 4.59 19.00 10.76
C GLU A 178 3.24 18.60 10.18
N GLY A 179 2.36 18.10 11.03
CA GLY A 179 1.03 17.62 10.70
C GLY A 179 0.01 17.90 11.79
N HIS A 180 -1.25 17.55 11.53
CA HIS A 180 -2.40 17.87 12.37
C HIS A 180 -3.16 16.60 12.81
N ASP A 181 -2.43 15.59 13.33
CA ASP A 181 -3.05 14.33 13.74
C ASP A 181 -3.63 14.33 15.17
N ALA A 182 -3.26 15.29 16.02
CA ALA A 182 -3.73 15.36 17.41
C ALA A 182 -5.27 15.28 17.53
N GLU A 183 -5.99 16.08 16.76
CA GLU A 183 -7.46 16.06 16.73
C GLU A 183 -7.99 14.72 16.20
N GLY A 184 -7.30 14.11 15.24
CA GLY A 184 -7.62 12.79 14.70
C GLY A 184 -7.51 11.69 15.78
N PHE A 185 -6.44 11.70 16.58
CA PHE A 185 -6.26 10.78 17.70
C PHE A 185 -7.29 11.01 18.80
N GLU A 186 -7.65 12.25 19.14
CA GLU A 186 -8.72 12.50 20.11
C GLU A 186 -10.07 11.93 19.65
N ARG A 187 -10.43 12.12 18.37
CA ARG A 187 -11.64 11.49 17.80
C ARG A 187 -11.58 9.97 17.85
N LEU A 188 -10.43 9.37 17.60
CA LEU A 188 -10.24 7.91 17.71
C LEU A 188 -10.40 7.43 19.16
N ARG A 189 -9.81 8.13 20.14
CA ARG A 189 -9.97 7.81 21.56
C ARG A 189 -11.42 7.91 22.00
N GLN A 190 -12.14 8.93 21.54
CA GLN A 190 -13.58 9.05 21.80
C GLN A 190 -14.36 7.89 21.18
N PHE A 191 -14.11 7.56 19.93
CA PHE A 191 -14.71 6.42 19.24
C PHE A 191 -14.48 5.11 20.00
N VAL A 192 -13.26 4.85 20.47
CA VAL A 192 -12.92 3.66 21.25
C VAL A 192 -13.67 3.62 22.59
N ARG A 193 -13.81 4.76 23.27
CA ARG A 193 -14.63 4.83 24.52
C ARG A 193 -16.10 4.50 24.28
N GLU A 194 -16.63 4.88 23.13
CA GLU A 194 -18.06 4.69 22.79
C GLU A 194 -18.34 3.30 22.20
N GLN A 195 -17.42 2.76 21.43
CA GLN A 195 -17.62 1.53 20.63
C GLN A 195 -16.75 0.35 21.08
N GLY A 196 -15.72 0.58 21.89
CA GLY A 196 -14.85 -0.47 22.43
C GLY A 196 -15.63 -1.35 23.40
N GLY A 197 -15.35 -2.65 23.38
CA GLY A 197 -16.00 -3.66 24.22
C GLY A 197 -15.21 -4.00 25.49
N LYS A 198 -15.58 -5.13 26.09
CA LYS A 198 -14.83 -5.85 27.13
C LYS A 198 -14.28 -7.16 26.56
N GLY A 199 -13.94 -7.14 25.26
CA GLY A 199 -13.58 -8.33 24.52
C GLY A 199 -12.10 -8.69 24.66
N GLN A 200 -11.52 -9.16 23.58
CA GLN A 200 -10.13 -9.60 23.52
C GLN A 200 -9.17 -8.43 23.80
N MET A 201 -8.19 -8.65 24.68
CA MET A 201 -7.09 -7.69 24.86
C MET A 201 -6.18 -7.75 23.62
N LEU A 202 -5.75 -6.59 23.15
CA LEU A 202 -4.68 -6.53 22.15
C LEU A 202 -3.37 -6.97 22.83
N CYS A 203 -2.62 -7.82 22.14
CA CYS A 203 -1.28 -8.19 22.63
C CYS A 203 -0.39 -6.96 22.69
N ASP A 204 0.38 -6.84 23.79
CA ASP A 204 1.44 -5.85 23.91
C ASP A 204 2.63 -6.23 23.00
N ALA A 205 2.43 -6.17 21.70
CA ALA A 205 3.55 -6.24 20.77
C ALA A 205 4.40 -4.98 20.99
N GLU A 206 5.57 -5.14 21.58
CA GLU A 206 6.58 -4.09 21.59
C GLU A 206 6.78 -3.60 20.17
N PRO A 207 6.78 -2.27 19.91
CA PRO A 207 7.10 -1.78 18.58
C PRO A 207 8.52 -2.24 18.25
N SER A 208 8.65 -3.22 17.37
CA SER A 208 9.95 -3.61 16.86
C SER A 208 10.61 -2.35 16.27
N ARG A 209 11.87 -2.12 16.62
CA ARG A 209 12.62 -0.95 16.15
C ARG A 209 12.53 -0.89 14.63
N TYR A 210 12.01 0.21 14.10
CA TYR A 210 12.00 0.45 12.67
C TYR A 210 13.44 0.66 12.20
N THR A 211 13.75 0.10 11.05
CA THR A 211 15.02 0.34 10.38
C THR A 211 14.71 1.12 9.10
N THR A 212 15.37 2.23 8.91
CA THR A 212 15.44 2.83 7.57
C THR A 212 16.30 1.89 6.74
N LEU A 213 15.74 1.35 5.65
CA LEU A 213 16.58 0.66 4.69
C LEU A 213 17.56 1.68 4.08
N PRO A 214 18.78 1.26 3.75
CA PRO A 214 19.68 2.08 2.97
C PRO A 214 18.93 2.58 1.73
N GLU A 215 19.21 3.82 1.33
CA GLU A 215 18.67 4.35 0.08
C GLU A 215 19.11 3.43 -1.06
N PHE A 216 18.15 3.04 -1.89
CA PHE A 216 18.42 2.27 -3.12
C PHE A 216 18.25 3.22 -4.33
N PRO A 217 19.18 4.18 -4.53
CA PRO A 217 19.09 5.15 -5.62
C PRO A 217 19.21 4.45 -6.97
N GLY A 218 18.53 4.98 -7.97
CA GLY A 218 18.64 4.52 -9.35
C GLY A 218 17.63 3.44 -9.75
N HIS A 219 16.72 3.04 -8.87
CA HIS A 219 15.68 2.05 -9.18
C HIS A 219 14.30 2.70 -9.33
N LEU A 220 13.52 2.26 -10.32
CA LEU A 220 12.14 2.68 -10.55
C LEU A 220 11.19 2.07 -9.52
N PHE A 221 11.47 0.83 -9.10
CA PHE A 221 10.74 0.11 -8.06
C PHE A 221 11.71 -0.56 -7.09
N VAL A 222 11.35 -0.62 -5.80
CA VAL A 222 12.08 -1.33 -4.75
C VAL A 222 11.08 -2.18 -3.95
N GLY A 223 11.23 -3.50 -4.00
CA GLY A 223 10.41 -4.48 -3.29
C GLY A 223 10.68 -4.55 -1.79
N GLU A 224 10.08 -5.55 -1.14
CA GLU A 224 10.40 -5.89 0.25
C GLU A 224 11.72 -6.68 0.31
N MET A 225 12.43 -6.50 1.44
CA MET A 225 13.58 -7.36 1.72
C MET A 225 13.08 -8.74 2.11
N SER A 226 13.54 -9.75 1.40
CA SER A 226 13.32 -11.16 1.70
C SER A 226 14.59 -11.94 1.39
N ASP A 227 14.96 -12.86 2.28
CA ASP A 227 16.21 -13.65 2.16
C ASP A 227 17.47 -12.78 1.96
N GLN A 228 17.53 -11.61 2.62
CA GLN A 228 18.58 -10.59 2.51
C GLN A 228 18.71 -9.94 1.11
N LEU A 229 17.76 -10.18 0.24
CA LEU A 229 17.68 -9.59 -1.08
C LEU A 229 16.49 -8.65 -1.19
N VAL A 230 16.64 -7.62 -1.99
CA VAL A 230 15.59 -6.66 -2.33
C VAL A 230 15.39 -6.70 -3.83
N ARG A 231 14.19 -7.01 -4.26
CA ARG A 231 13.81 -6.91 -5.67
C ARG A 231 13.78 -5.45 -6.10
N VAL A 232 14.42 -5.15 -7.19
CA VAL A 232 14.46 -3.81 -7.77
C VAL A 232 14.04 -3.84 -9.23
N GLU A 233 13.56 -2.72 -9.73
CA GLU A 233 13.27 -2.50 -11.13
C GLU A 233 14.00 -1.24 -11.63
N ASP A 234 14.55 -1.31 -12.80
CA ASP A 234 15.07 -0.16 -13.54
C ASP A 234 14.53 -0.15 -14.99
N GLU A 235 15.09 0.67 -15.85
CA GLU A 235 14.66 0.78 -17.26
C GLU A 235 14.87 -0.52 -18.05
N THR A 236 15.70 -1.45 -17.57
CA THR A 236 16.02 -2.73 -18.24
C THR A 236 15.20 -3.91 -17.73
N GLY A 237 14.53 -3.77 -16.57
CA GLY A 237 13.65 -4.77 -15.99
C GLY A 237 13.89 -5.00 -14.50
N TYR A 238 13.48 -6.19 -14.01
CA TYR A 238 13.62 -6.58 -12.62
C TYR A 238 14.96 -7.28 -12.35
N GLY A 239 15.52 -6.99 -11.18
CA GLY A 239 16.73 -7.60 -10.66
C GLY A 239 16.68 -7.67 -9.14
N PHE A 240 17.81 -8.03 -8.51
CA PHE A 240 17.93 -8.13 -7.06
C PHE A 240 19.22 -7.51 -6.57
N VAL A 241 19.11 -6.76 -5.48
CA VAL A 241 20.23 -6.12 -4.79
C VAL A 241 20.31 -6.63 -3.34
N ASP A 242 21.47 -6.51 -2.73
CA ASP A 242 21.65 -6.78 -1.29
C ASP A 242 21.24 -5.55 -0.45
N THR A 243 21.39 -5.67 0.86
CA THR A 243 21.06 -4.61 1.84
C THR A 243 21.91 -3.34 1.69
N GLU A 244 23.00 -3.40 0.93
CA GLU A 244 23.90 -2.28 0.65
C GLU A 244 23.71 -1.71 -0.77
N ASN A 245 22.60 -2.09 -1.44
CA ASN A 245 22.27 -1.69 -2.82
C ASN A 245 23.31 -2.18 -3.86
N ARG A 246 24.02 -3.27 -3.59
CA ARG A 246 24.91 -3.88 -4.56
C ARG A 246 24.15 -4.91 -5.40
N PRO A 247 24.26 -4.86 -6.74
CA PRO A 247 23.59 -5.83 -7.60
C PRO A 247 24.06 -7.26 -7.29
N VAL A 248 23.12 -8.12 -6.91
CA VAL A 248 23.33 -9.58 -6.79
C VAL A 248 22.88 -10.25 -8.08
N ILE A 249 21.75 -9.83 -8.61
CA ILE A 249 21.27 -10.21 -9.94
C ILE A 249 20.92 -8.90 -10.67
N ALA A 250 21.66 -8.61 -11.73
CA ALA A 250 21.42 -7.40 -12.53
C ALA A 250 19.99 -7.41 -13.09
N PRO A 251 19.32 -6.25 -13.19
CA PRO A 251 18.01 -6.14 -13.81
C PRO A 251 18.01 -6.70 -15.24
N GLN A 252 17.20 -7.73 -15.46
CA GLN A 252 17.12 -8.45 -16.74
C GLN A 252 15.80 -9.21 -16.93
N PHE A 253 14.98 -9.31 -15.90
CA PHE A 253 13.73 -10.04 -15.98
C PHE A 253 12.59 -9.11 -16.38
N VAL A 254 11.67 -9.60 -17.19
CA VAL A 254 10.43 -8.90 -17.54
C VAL A 254 9.54 -8.75 -16.29
N TRP A 255 9.61 -9.74 -15.39
CA TRP A 255 8.95 -9.74 -14.09
C TRP A 255 9.72 -10.63 -13.11
N ALA A 256 9.63 -10.32 -11.81
CA ALA A 256 10.18 -11.14 -10.74
C ALA A 256 9.32 -11.06 -9.48
N ALA A 257 9.17 -12.17 -8.76
CA ALA A 257 8.64 -12.22 -7.39
C ALA A 257 9.75 -11.91 -6.37
N ASP A 258 9.38 -11.64 -5.12
CA ASP A 258 10.35 -11.56 -4.04
C ASP A 258 10.91 -12.96 -3.71
N PHE A 259 12.17 -13.04 -3.27
CA PHE A 259 12.75 -14.29 -2.80
C PHE A 259 11.96 -14.86 -1.61
N ARG A 260 11.78 -16.18 -1.60
CA ARG A 260 11.21 -16.95 -0.49
C ARG A 260 11.90 -18.29 -0.39
N GLU A 261 12.40 -18.60 0.80
CA GLU A 261 13.09 -19.87 1.06
C GLU A 261 14.25 -20.13 0.07
N GLY A 262 14.99 -19.06 -0.27
CA GLY A 262 16.14 -19.11 -1.18
C GLY A 262 15.77 -19.18 -2.66
N ARG A 263 14.51 -18.92 -3.07
CA ARG A 263 14.08 -18.99 -4.48
C ARG A 263 13.16 -17.83 -4.84
N ALA A 264 13.21 -17.41 -6.11
CA ALA A 264 12.27 -16.44 -6.68
C ALA A 264 11.75 -16.91 -8.04
N GLU A 265 10.45 -16.68 -8.28
CA GLU A 265 9.89 -16.83 -9.62
C GLU A 265 10.25 -15.62 -10.46
N VAL A 266 10.67 -15.86 -11.69
CA VAL A 266 11.04 -14.82 -12.65
C VAL A 266 10.45 -15.10 -14.01
N GLN A 267 10.20 -14.03 -14.77
CA GLN A 267 9.78 -14.11 -16.16
C GLN A 267 10.86 -13.51 -17.06
N THR A 268 11.24 -14.25 -18.08
CA THR A 268 12.09 -13.80 -19.19
C THR A 268 11.27 -13.73 -20.47
N ALA A 269 11.87 -13.24 -21.55
CA ALA A 269 11.25 -13.28 -22.89
C ALA A 269 10.94 -14.70 -23.38
N GLN A 270 11.59 -15.73 -22.81
CA GLN A 270 11.41 -17.14 -23.16
C GLN A 270 10.36 -17.84 -22.28
N GLY A 271 9.92 -17.27 -21.17
CA GLY A 271 8.90 -17.82 -20.27
C GLY A 271 9.20 -17.64 -18.80
N MET A 272 8.39 -18.31 -17.97
CA MET A 272 8.53 -18.33 -16.51
C MET A 272 9.60 -19.34 -16.07
N GLY A 273 10.32 -19.01 -15.00
CA GLY A 273 11.34 -19.85 -14.39
C GLY A 273 11.51 -19.59 -12.89
N LEU A 274 12.32 -20.40 -12.23
CA LEU A 274 12.75 -20.23 -10.86
C LEU A 274 14.25 -19.93 -10.86
N ILE A 275 14.67 -19.05 -9.97
CA ILE A 275 16.08 -18.77 -9.66
C ILE A 275 16.34 -19.03 -8.18
N ASP A 276 17.56 -19.41 -7.82
CA ASP A 276 18.06 -19.72 -6.48
C ASP A 276 19.39 -19.00 -6.22
#